data_6cf265f710233fafff4fb33dc946a1f2
#
_entry.id   6cf265f710233fafff4fb33dc946a1f2
#
_cell.length_a   1.000
_cell.length_b   1.000
_cell.length_c   1.000
_cell.angle_alpha   90.00
_cell.angle_beta   90.00
_cell.angle_gamma   90.00
#
_symmetry.space_group_name_H-M   'P 1'
#
loop_
_entity.id
_entity.type
_entity.pdbx_description
1 polymer ?
#
loop_
_entity_poly.entity_id
_entity_poly.type
_entity_poly.pdbx_seq_one_letter_code
_entity_poly.pdbx_strand_id
1 'polypeptide(L)'
;MKKNFIPYYSLIVIVFFLVSCSQNKLAPLNEVDVLINNEDQLTQVIIYDVFTPPVASRIYVYSSLASYEAIRFAKEGTSSIAEKLNGFGKMPLPEKGKNYNFSLAATKAFFKVTRNVKVFSIDSLTKYEESVYNNYKANLD
;
A
#
# COMPACT_ATOMS: atom_id res chain seq x y z
N MET A 1 -30.73 -43.33 -41.46
CA MET A 1 -30.85 -42.40 -40.33
C MET A 1 -29.47 -41.82 -40.00
N LYS A 2 -29.19 -40.60 -40.43
CA LYS A 2 -27.94 -39.89 -40.16
C LYS A 2 -28.11 -39.21 -38.78
N LYS A 3 -27.45 -39.72 -37.74
CA LYS A 3 -27.39 -39.04 -36.42
C LYS A 3 -26.49 -37.84 -36.56
N ASN A 4 -27.06 -36.66 -36.37
CA ASN A 4 -26.32 -35.40 -36.37
C ASN A 4 -25.47 -35.32 -35.08
N PHE A 5 -24.18 -35.58 -35.17
CA PHE A 5 -23.21 -35.49 -34.08
C PHE A 5 -22.69 -34.05 -33.86
N ILE A 6 -23.17 -33.10 -34.64
CA ILE A 6 -22.71 -31.70 -34.65
C ILE A 6 -22.94 -30.95 -33.31
N PRO A 7 -24.05 -31.14 -32.55
CA PRO A 7 -24.27 -30.33 -31.35
C PRO A 7 -23.33 -30.64 -30.20
N TYR A 8 -22.81 -31.85 -30.10
CA TYR A 8 -21.91 -32.23 -28.99
C TYR A 8 -20.50 -31.61 -29.12
N TYR A 9 -19.96 -31.52 -30.34
CA TYR A 9 -18.66 -30.87 -30.56
C TYR A 9 -18.74 -29.36 -30.34
N SER A 10 -19.83 -28.72 -30.68
CA SER A 10 -20.05 -27.30 -30.43
C SER A 10 -20.10 -27.00 -28.94
N LEU A 11 -20.71 -27.84 -28.12
CA LEU A 11 -20.78 -27.69 -26.68
C LEU A 11 -19.40 -27.86 -26.00
N ILE A 12 -18.58 -28.79 -26.46
CA ILE A 12 -17.22 -29.04 -25.96
C ILE A 12 -16.30 -27.85 -26.24
N VAL A 13 -16.39 -27.28 -27.45
CA VAL A 13 -15.60 -26.10 -27.84
C VAL A 13 -15.97 -24.88 -27.00
N ILE A 14 -17.26 -24.67 -26.70
CA ILE A 14 -17.69 -23.56 -25.85
C ILE A 14 -17.16 -23.71 -24.40
N VAL A 15 -17.15 -24.93 -23.85
CA VAL A 15 -16.61 -25.18 -22.51
C VAL A 15 -15.09 -24.91 -22.44
N PHE A 16 -14.34 -25.19 -23.52
CA PHE A 16 -12.91 -24.89 -23.58
C PHE A 16 -12.58 -23.40 -23.58
N PHE A 17 -13.47 -22.56 -24.11
CA PHE A 17 -13.29 -21.11 -24.08
C PHE A 17 -13.58 -20.48 -22.72
N LEU A 18 -14.33 -21.15 -21.85
CA LEU A 18 -14.65 -20.65 -20.50
C LEU A 18 -13.54 -20.94 -19.46
N VAL A 19 -12.54 -21.78 -19.77
CA VAL A 19 -11.40 -22.11 -18.90
C VAL A 19 -10.19 -21.22 -19.17
N SER A 20 -10.33 -20.13 -19.95
CA SER A 20 -9.31 -19.09 -20.03
C SER A 20 -9.27 -18.32 -18.70
N CYS A 21 -8.74 -18.96 -17.69
CA CYS A 21 -8.40 -18.34 -16.42
C CYS A 21 -7.26 -17.36 -16.72
N SER A 22 -7.60 -16.07 -16.85
CA SER A 22 -6.62 -15.01 -16.86
C SER A 22 -5.85 -15.09 -15.52
N GLN A 23 -4.64 -15.62 -15.57
CA GLN A 23 -3.68 -15.40 -14.49
C GLN A 23 -3.43 -13.89 -14.49
N ASN A 24 -4.12 -13.18 -13.61
CA ASN A 24 -3.72 -11.84 -13.23
C ASN A 24 -2.31 -11.96 -12.64
N LYS A 25 -1.28 -11.90 -13.49
CA LYS A 25 0.06 -11.57 -13.02
C LYS A 25 -0.08 -10.20 -12.40
N LEU A 26 0.02 -10.14 -11.07
CA LEU A 26 0.15 -8.88 -10.36
C LEU A 26 1.22 -8.05 -11.07
N ALA A 27 0.87 -6.85 -11.46
CA ALA A 27 1.85 -5.93 -12.05
C ALA A 27 3.03 -5.81 -11.09
N PRO A 28 4.26 -5.71 -11.60
CA PRO A 28 5.43 -5.53 -10.75
C PRO A 28 5.17 -4.32 -9.83
N LEU A 29 5.43 -4.49 -8.55
CA LEU A 29 5.18 -3.47 -7.53
C LEU A 29 6.09 -2.27 -7.81
N ASN A 30 5.50 -1.14 -8.18
CA ASN A 30 6.21 0.13 -8.22
C ASN A 30 6.15 0.78 -6.82
N GLU A 31 7.26 0.80 -6.11
CA GLU A 31 7.32 1.32 -4.73
C GLU A 31 6.95 2.80 -4.63
N VAL A 32 7.23 3.59 -5.67
CA VAL A 32 6.85 5.01 -5.72
C VAL A 32 5.33 5.13 -5.81
N ASP A 33 4.70 4.35 -6.68
CA ASP A 33 3.23 4.37 -6.82
C ASP A 33 2.55 3.92 -5.53
N VAL A 34 3.13 2.97 -4.79
CA VAL A 34 2.60 2.57 -3.48
C VAL A 34 2.57 3.75 -2.51
N LEU A 35 3.65 4.53 -2.43
CA LEU A 35 3.71 5.68 -1.53
C LEU A 35 2.73 6.79 -1.94
N ILE A 36 2.60 7.04 -3.24
CA ILE A 36 1.61 7.99 -3.78
C ILE A 36 0.18 7.51 -3.45
N ASN A 37 -0.11 6.25 -3.69
CA ASN A 37 -1.43 5.68 -3.42
C ASN A 37 -1.78 5.65 -1.93
N ASN A 38 -0.79 5.56 -1.02
CA ASN A 38 -1.02 5.71 0.42
C ASN A 38 -1.56 7.11 0.76
N GLU A 39 -0.99 8.16 0.16
CA GLU A 39 -1.47 9.55 0.32
C GLU A 39 -2.86 9.74 -0.30
N ASP A 40 -3.13 9.15 -1.46
CA ASP A 40 -4.45 9.20 -2.10
C ASP A 40 -5.51 8.52 -1.23
N GLN A 41 -5.19 7.36 -0.65
CA GLN A 41 -6.10 6.68 0.27
C GLN A 41 -6.38 7.52 1.52
N LEU A 42 -5.36 8.15 2.08
CA LEU A 42 -5.52 9.08 3.19
C LEU A 42 -6.41 10.26 2.81
N THR A 43 -6.22 10.81 1.60
CA THR A 43 -7.03 11.91 1.07
C THR A 43 -8.50 11.52 0.99
N GLN A 44 -8.83 10.32 0.50
CA GLN A 44 -10.21 9.85 0.46
C GLN A 44 -10.83 9.76 1.86
N VAL A 45 -10.07 9.30 2.84
CA VAL A 45 -10.54 9.24 4.24
C VAL A 45 -10.71 10.63 4.84
N ILE A 46 -9.79 11.56 4.60
CA ILE A 46 -9.89 12.96 5.07
C ILE A 46 -11.14 13.63 4.51
N ILE A 47 -11.45 13.41 3.23
CA ILE A 47 -12.66 13.94 2.58
C ILE A 47 -13.91 13.29 3.19
N TYR A 48 -13.91 11.97 3.34
CA TYR A 48 -15.06 11.24 3.88
C TYR A 48 -15.36 11.61 5.34
N ASP A 49 -14.32 11.75 6.15
CA ASP A 49 -14.42 12.13 7.57
C ASP A 49 -14.66 13.64 7.77
N VAL A 50 -14.71 14.41 6.68
CA VAL A 50 -15.01 15.87 6.66
C VAL A 50 -14.06 16.68 7.55
N PHE A 51 -12.76 16.36 7.50
CA PHE A 51 -11.78 17.13 8.26
C PHE A 51 -11.60 18.55 7.73
N THR A 52 -11.50 19.50 8.64
CA THR A 52 -11.16 20.88 8.27
C THR A 52 -9.72 20.99 7.77
N PRO A 53 -9.40 21.95 6.87
CA PRO A 53 -8.06 22.07 6.30
C PRO A 53 -6.91 22.14 7.32
N PRO A 54 -7.02 22.85 8.47
CA PRO A 54 -5.95 22.86 9.46
C PRO A 54 -5.71 21.50 10.13
N VAL A 55 -6.76 20.68 10.29
CA VAL A 55 -6.64 19.32 10.84
C VAL A 55 -6.06 18.39 9.79
N ALA A 56 -6.59 18.44 8.56
CA ALA A 56 -6.12 17.65 7.43
C ALA A 56 -4.61 17.85 7.19
N SER A 57 -4.13 19.10 7.19
CA SER A 57 -2.71 19.39 6.98
C SER A 57 -1.80 18.76 8.03
N ARG A 58 -2.23 18.69 9.29
CA ARG A 58 -1.48 18.02 10.35
C ARG A 58 -1.44 16.50 10.16
N ILE A 59 -2.56 15.89 9.74
CA ILE A 59 -2.63 14.46 9.47
C ILE A 59 -1.66 14.10 8.34
N TYR A 60 -1.67 14.84 7.23
CA TYR A 60 -0.72 14.66 6.13
C TYR A 60 0.72 14.77 6.60
N VAL A 61 1.08 15.85 7.28
CA VAL A 61 2.45 16.09 7.71
C VAL A 61 2.96 14.98 8.62
N TYR A 62 2.18 14.54 9.61
CA TYR A 62 2.64 13.49 10.53
C TYR A 62 2.77 12.15 9.85
N SER A 63 1.84 11.78 8.98
CA SER A 63 1.87 10.51 8.25
C SER A 63 3.03 10.47 7.24
N SER A 64 3.21 11.54 6.47
CA SER A 64 4.31 11.65 5.50
C SER A 64 5.67 11.74 6.19
N LEU A 65 5.79 12.43 7.34
CA LEU A 65 7.02 12.48 8.11
C LEU A 65 7.40 11.09 8.62
N ALA A 66 6.45 10.31 9.13
CA ALA A 66 6.71 8.95 9.57
C ALA A 66 7.17 8.05 8.43
N SER A 67 6.53 8.18 7.25
CA SER A 67 6.93 7.47 6.04
C SER A 67 8.36 7.85 5.62
N TYR A 68 8.68 9.14 5.61
CA TYR A 68 10.01 9.64 5.28
C TYR A 68 11.09 9.11 6.23
N GLU A 69 10.84 9.16 7.55
CA GLU A 69 11.81 8.67 8.54
C GLU A 69 12.10 7.17 8.39
N ALA A 70 11.14 6.39 7.90
CA ALA A 70 11.35 4.97 7.64
C ALA A 70 12.08 4.71 6.31
N ILE A 71 11.75 5.45 5.22
CA ILE A 71 12.33 5.21 3.90
C ILE A 71 13.71 5.85 3.71
N ARG A 72 14.06 6.85 4.51
CA ARG A 72 15.35 7.59 4.35
C ARG A 72 16.58 6.69 4.37
N PHE A 73 16.48 5.52 4.99
CA PHE A 73 17.57 4.54 5.03
C PHE A 73 17.79 3.77 3.73
N ALA A 74 16.85 3.88 2.77
CA ALA A 74 17.01 3.30 1.44
C ALA A 74 18.11 4.02 0.61
N LYS A 75 18.45 5.26 0.99
CA LYS A 75 19.47 6.06 0.31
C LYS A 75 20.49 6.58 1.32
N GLU A 76 21.75 6.32 1.06
CA GLU A 76 22.84 6.85 1.86
C GLU A 76 22.88 8.39 1.85
N GLY A 77 23.36 8.96 2.96
CA GLY A 77 23.51 10.42 3.09
C GLY A 77 22.23 11.18 3.43
N THR A 78 21.07 10.49 3.60
CA THR A 78 19.84 11.13 4.03
C THR A 78 19.84 11.36 5.55
N SER A 79 19.37 12.54 5.97
CA SER A 79 19.29 12.92 7.39
C SER A 79 17.85 12.89 7.89
N SER A 80 17.66 12.70 9.20
CA SER A 80 16.34 12.82 9.84
C SER A 80 15.83 14.26 9.73
N ILE A 81 14.55 14.40 9.35
CA ILE A 81 13.81 15.66 9.43
C ILE A 81 13.22 15.81 10.84
N ALA A 82 12.69 14.72 11.41
CA ALA A 82 12.07 14.73 12.72
C ALA A 82 13.04 15.22 13.82
N GLU A 83 14.30 14.82 13.77
CA GLU A 83 15.33 15.27 14.73
C GLU A 83 15.63 16.78 14.68
N LYS A 84 15.21 17.46 13.62
CA LYS A 84 15.34 18.92 13.46
C LYS A 84 14.10 19.68 13.95
N LEU A 85 13.03 18.97 14.31
CA LEU A 85 11.77 19.55 14.76
C LEU A 85 11.73 19.61 16.29
N ASN A 86 11.09 20.65 16.80
CA ASN A 86 10.89 20.79 18.25
C ASN A 86 9.96 19.68 18.79
N GLY A 87 10.37 19.07 19.88
CA GLY A 87 9.57 18.03 20.56
C GLY A 87 9.79 16.61 20.05
N PHE A 88 10.61 16.41 19.02
CA PHE A 88 11.02 15.10 18.57
C PHE A 88 12.39 14.73 19.18
N GLY A 89 12.52 13.47 19.60
CA GLY A 89 13.79 12.90 20.04
C GLY A 89 14.56 12.24 18.88
N LYS A 90 15.59 11.48 19.23
CA LYS A 90 16.33 10.67 18.25
C LYS A 90 15.40 9.62 17.64
N MET A 91 15.45 9.51 16.30
CA MET A 91 14.69 8.51 15.57
C MET A 91 15.35 7.12 15.67
N PRO A 92 14.56 6.05 15.74
CA PRO A 92 15.09 4.69 15.73
C PRO A 92 15.96 4.45 14.48
N LEU A 93 17.01 3.66 14.66
CA LEU A 93 17.87 3.22 13.56
C LEU A 93 17.58 1.76 13.23
N PRO A 94 17.72 1.35 11.97
CA PRO A 94 17.63 -0.06 11.59
C PRO A 94 18.74 -0.86 12.27
N GLU A 95 18.43 -2.10 12.64
CA GLU A 95 19.38 -3.00 13.25
C GLU A 95 20.48 -3.40 12.23
N LYS A 96 21.72 -3.37 12.67
CA LYS A 96 22.85 -3.72 11.81
C LYS A 96 22.78 -5.19 11.36
N GLY A 97 23.07 -5.44 10.10
CA GLY A 97 23.14 -6.79 9.53
C GLY A 97 21.78 -7.41 9.18
N LYS A 98 20.68 -6.68 9.32
CA LYS A 98 19.35 -7.09 8.83
C LYS A 98 19.05 -6.44 7.48
N ASN A 99 18.39 -7.19 6.61
CA ASN A 99 17.84 -6.66 5.37
C ASN A 99 16.42 -6.13 5.62
N TYR A 100 16.15 -4.93 5.12
CA TYR A 100 14.86 -4.28 5.25
C TYR A 100 14.30 -3.92 3.88
N ASN A 101 13.00 -4.13 3.69
CA ASN A 101 12.25 -3.45 2.64
C ASN A 101 11.81 -2.09 3.19
N PHE A 102 12.57 -1.04 2.86
CA PHE A 102 12.32 0.30 3.38
C PHE A 102 11.03 0.92 2.85
N SER A 103 10.56 0.53 1.67
CA SER A 103 9.30 0.97 1.11
C SER A 103 8.12 0.39 1.88
N LEU A 104 8.17 -0.89 2.22
CA LEU A 104 7.19 -1.52 3.10
C LEU A 104 7.22 -0.92 4.52
N ALA A 105 8.42 -0.65 5.05
CA ALA A 105 8.58 0.00 6.35
C ALA A 105 7.95 1.40 6.35
N ALA A 106 8.15 2.19 5.28
CA ALA A 106 7.53 3.49 5.09
C ALA A 106 6.00 3.42 5.07
N THR A 107 5.45 2.47 4.33
CA THR A 107 4.00 2.21 4.30
C THR A 107 3.46 1.87 5.69
N LYS A 108 4.13 1.00 6.42
CA LYS A 108 3.77 0.62 7.79
C LYS A 108 3.82 1.82 8.76
N ALA A 109 4.87 2.64 8.67
CA ALA A 109 5.02 3.83 9.49
C ALA A 109 3.91 4.85 9.18
N PHE A 110 3.62 5.09 7.91
CA PHE A 110 2.54 5.95 7.44
C PHE A 110 1.21 5.59 8.09
N PHE A 111 0.73 4.36 7.89
CA PHE A 111 -0.58 3.94 8.41
C PHE A 111 -0.60 3.81 9.92
N LYS A 112 0.53 3.46 10.56
CA LYS A 112 0.62 3.45 12.02
C LYS A 112 0.36 4.82 12.62
N VAL A 113 0.96 5.87 12.06
CA VAL A 113 0.75 7.25 12.51
C VAL A 113 -0.65 7.71 12.15
N THR A 114 -1.12 7.50 10.91
CA THR A 114 -2.45 7.90 10.46
C THR A 114 -3.55 7.37 11.40
N ARG A 115 -3.49 6.10 11.80
CA ARG A 115 -4.47 5.52 12.74
C ARG A 115 -4.42 6.14 14.15
N ASN A 116 -3.28 6.73 14.54
CA ASN A 116 -3.12 7.34 15.87
C ASN A 116 -3.50 8.82 15.91
N VAL A 117 -3.70 9.48 14.78
CA VAL A 117 -4.10 10.88 14.71
C VAL A 117 -5.63 11.08 14.65
N LYS A 118 -6.39 10.14 15.19
CA LYS A 118 -7.86 10.19 15.37
C LYS A 118 -8.64 10.33 14.05
N VAL A 119 -8.26 9.57 13.04
CA VAL A 119 -9.08 9.35 11.86
C VAL A 119 -10.27 8.46 12.24
N PHE A 120 -11.48 8.76 11.76
CA PHE A 120 -12.70 7.99 12.11
C PHE A 120 -12.84 6.73 11.26
N SER A 121 -12.53 6.80 9.97
CA SER A 121 -12.65 5.69 9.02
C SER A 121 -11.46 4.73 9.04
N ILE A 122 -11.06 4.28 10.25
CA ILE A 122 -9.89 3.42 10.48
C ILE A 122 -9.98 2.10 9.71
N ASP A 123 -11.18 1.52 9.59
CA ASP A 123 -11.38 0.23 8.91
C ASP A 123 -11.01 0.29 7.43
N SER A 124 -11.31 1.41 6.76
CA SER A 124 -10.92 1.65 5.37
C SER A 124 -9.41 1.65 5.19
N LEU A 125 -8.69 2.37 6.08
CA LEU A 125 -7.23 2.42 6.08
C LEU A 125 -6.61 1.06 6.38
N THR A 126 -7.17 0.31 7.32
CA THR A 126 -6.67 -1.02 7.69
C THR A 126 -6.80 -2.00 6.54
N LYS A 127 -7.96 -2.06 5.89
CA LYS A 127 -8.18 -2.92 4.72
C LYS A 127 -7.24 -2.58 3.57
N TYR A 128 -7.03 -1.29 3.33
CA TYR A 128 -6.10 -0.86 2.29
C TYR A 128 -4.66 -1.25 2.62
N GLU A 129 -4.18 -0.98 3.85
CA GLU A 129 -2.85 -1.39 4.30
C GLU A 129 -2.62 -2.90 4.16
N GLU A 130 -3.61 -3.71 4.52
CA GLU A 130 -3.56 -5.17 4.36
C GLU A 130 -3.44 -5.57 2.88
N SER A 131 -4.16 -4.90 1.98
CA SER A 131 -4.04 -5.16 0.55
C SER A 131 -2.65 -4.83 0.01
N VAL A 132 -2.07 -3.72 0.43
CA VAL A 132 -0.69 -3.33 0.08
C VAL A 132 0.32 -4.34 0.62
N TYR A 133 0.16 -4.75 1.87
CA TYR A 133 1.03 -5.76 2.48
C TYR A 133 0.99 -7.09 1.74
N ASN A 134 -0.20 -7.56 1.38
CA ASN A 134 -0.37 -8.80 0.63
C ASN A 134 0.25 -8.70 -0.77
N ASN A 135 0.19 -7.53 -1.40
CA ASN A 135 0.85 -7.28 -2.68
C ASN A 135 2.39 -7.34 -2.54
N TYR A 136 2.97 -6.71 -1.51
CA TYR A 136 4.40 -6.86 -1.21
C TYR A 136 4.79 -8.32 -1.01
N LYS A 137 4.01 -9.06 -0.22
CA LYS A 137 4.27 -10.47 0.05
C LYS A 137 4.26 -11.31 -1.22
N ALA A 138 3.30 -11.10 -2.10
CA ALA A 138 3.17 -11.83 -3.37
C ALA A 138 4.28 -11.51 -4.39
N ASN A 139 5.00 -10.40 -4.23
CA ASN A 139 6.13 -10.00 -5.09
C ASN A 139 7.50 -10.35 -4.48
N LEU A 140 7.55 -10.95 -3.29
CA LEU A 140 8.78 -11.42 -2.65
C LEU A 140 9.08 -12.90 -2.95
N ASP A 141 8.08 -13.66 -3.43
CA ASP A 141 8.18 -15.06 -3.87
C ASP A 141 8.48 -15.13 -5.38
#